data_0a0a2284ba53058f0001a64c00f1f73f
#
_entry.id   0a0a2284ba53058f0001a64c00f1f73f
#
_cell.length_a   1.000
_cell.length_b   1.000
_cell.length_c   1.000
_cell.angle_alpha   90.00
_cell.angle_beta   90.00
_cell.angle_gamma   90.00
#
_symmetry.space_group_name_H-M   'P 1'
#
loop_
_entity.id
_entity.type
_entity.pdbx_description
1 polymer ?
#
loop_
_entity_poly.entity_id
_entity_poly.type
_entity_poly.pdbx_seq_one_letter_code
_entity_poly.pdbx_strand_id
1 'polypeptide(L)'
;MSESNVVLNVQQLHTSFKTNSGYVQSVKDVSFQVQKGETLAIVGESGSGKSVTALSIMGLIEKPGVIEKGKIELEQVDLTKINDKEYRKLRGNDIAMIFQEPLTSLNPLFTIGNQIAEAIKLHQGLDTKQAKVNVIELLKRVGIPRAEKVYYSYPHTLSGGMRQRVMIAMALSCKPKLLIADEPTTALDVTIQAQILELMKKLKDENNTAIILITHDLGVVAEMADSVAVMYAGQIVEFADVFTIFADPKHPYTQGLLNSTPKFYEKNEVLQSIKGTVPTSNSMPIGCRFNPRCPYVTQKCLNENPSLKKLDSRRQVRCWLVEDEGGIVK
;
A
#
# COMPACT_ATOMS: atom_id res chain seq x y z
N MET A 1 0.04 -23.34 -21.49
CA MET A 1 0.85 -22.54 -20.56
C MET A 1 -0.18 -21.79 -19.72
N SER A 2 -0.29 -22.11 -18.42
CA SER A 2 -1.18 -21.36 -17.51
C SER A 2 -0.66 -19.92 -17.46
N GLU A 3 -1.45 -18.94 -17.90
CA GLU A 3 -1.13 -17.53 -17.67
C GLU A 3 -0.86 -17.34 -16.17
N SER A 4 0.29 -16.78 -15.84
CA SER A 4 0.65 -16.48 -14.47
C SER A 4 -0.36 -15.43 -13.96
N ASN A 5 -1.14 -15.77 -12.93
CA ASN A 5 -2.14 -14.87 -12.34
C ASN A 5 -1.49 -13.71 -11.53
N VAL A 6 -0.15 -13.67 -11.46
CA VAL A 6 0.62 -12.67 -10.72
C VAL A 6 0.74 -11.40 -11.55
N VAL A 7 0.22 -10.28 -11.03
CA VAL A 7 0.32 -8.95 -11.63
C VAL A 7 1.59 -8.24 -11.17
N LEU A 8 1.91 -8.31 -9.88
CA LEU A 8 3.11 -7.71 -9.31
C LEU A 8 3.91 -8.76 -8.54
N ASN A 9 5.22 -8.78 -8.76
CA ASN A 9 6.15 -9.61 -8.03
C ASN A 9 7.33 -8.75 -7.55
N VAL A 10 7.43 -8.56 -6.23
CA VAL A 10 8.52 -7.85 -5.57
C VAL A 10 9.41 -8.86 -4.90
N GLN A 11 10.72 -8.84 -5.20
CA GLN A 11 11.69 -9.79 -4.70
C GLN A 11 12.86 -9.05 -4.05
N GLN A 12 13.09 -9.32 -2.77
CA GLN A 12 14.23 -8.83 -2.00
C GLN A 12 14.50 -7.32 -2.20
N LEU A 13 13.44 -6.50 -2.16
CA LEU A 13 13.56 -5.06 -2.37
C LEU A 13 14.32 -4.40 -1.22
N HIS A 14 15.35 -3.62 -1.58
CA HIS A 14 16.11 -2.76 -0.68
C HIS A 14 16.11 -1.34 -1.22
N THR A 15 15.60 -0.39 -0.42
CA THR A 15 15.59 1.03 -0.75
C THR A 15 16.22 1.83 0.37
N SER A 16 17.22 2.65 0.02
CA SER A 16 18.01 3.45 0.95
C SER A 16 18.05 4.91 0.53
N PHE A 17 18.27 5.78 1.51
CA PHE A 17 18.48 7.22 1.28
C PHE A 17 19.84 7.62 1.81
N LYS A 18 20.61 8.36 0.98
CA LYS A 18 21.90 8.93 1.40
C LYS A 18 21.65 10.13 2.32
N THR A 19 22.22 10.08 3.52
CA THR A 19 22.18 11.16 4.50
C THR A 19 23.59 11.63 4.83
N ASN A 20 23.72 12.72 5.59
CA ASN A 20 25.03 13.20 6.06
C ASN A 20 25.77 12.19 6.93
N SER A 21 25.05 11.29 7.61
CA SER A 21 25.58 10.22 8.46
C SER A 21 25.76 8.87 7.78
N GLY A 22 25.52 8.79 6.46
CA GLY A 22 25.62 7.55 5.68
C GLY A 22 24.30 7.15 5.01
N TYR A 23 24.19 5.88 4.62
CA TYR A 23 22.97 5.36 3.99
C TYR A 23 21.97 4.89 5.05
N VAL A 24 20.74 5.35 4.90
CA VAL A 24 19.58 4.99 5.72
C VAL A 24 18.71 4.01 4.94
N GLN A 25 18.65 2.77 5.38
CA GLN A 25 17.86 1.72 4.73
C GLN A 25 16.40 1.75 5.21
N SER A 26 15.53 2.36 4.41
CA SER A 26 14.10 2.50 4.70
C SER A 26 13.29 1.25 4.35
N VAL A 27 13.75 0.44 3.36
CA VAL A 27 13.17 -0.85 2.99
C VAL A 27 14.30 -1.87 2.93
N LYS A 28 14.11 -3.03 3.56
CA LYS A 28 15.13 -4.09 3.64
C LYS A 28 14.48 -5.46 3.46
N ASP A 29 14.91 -6.17 2.42
CA ASP A 29 14.51 -7.56 2.15
C ASP A 29 12.98 -7.73 2.14
N VAL A 30 12.29 -6.87 1.37
CA VAL A 30 10.84 -6.93 1.19
C VAL A 30 10.52 -7.76 -0.05
N SER A 31 9.73 -8.82 0.15
CA SER A 31 9.29 -9.72 -0.92
C SER A 31 7.81 -10.06 -0.75
N PHE A 32 7.03 -9.90 -1.82
CA PHE A 32 5.62 -10.29 -1.87
C PHE A 32 5.14 -10.35 -3.33
N GLN A 33 3.99 -10.97 -3.53
CA GLN A 33 3.30 -11.03 -4.82
C GLN A 33 1.87 -10.53 -4.66
N VAL A 34 1.31 -9.98 -5.74
CA VAL A 34 -0.10 -9.60 -5.82
C VAL A 34 -0.70 -10.23 -7.06
N GLN A 35 -1.81 -10.95 -6.85
CA GLN A 35 -2.55 -11.60 -7.92
C GLN A 35 -3.51 -10.62 -8.61
N LYS A 36 -3.95 -10.97 -9.81
CA LYS A 36 -4.97 -10.22 -10.52
C LYS A 36 -6.29 -10.21 -9.74
N GLY A 37 -6.86 -9.02 -9.53
CA GLY A 37 -8.08 -8.84 -8.75
C GLY A 37 -7.91 -9.02 -7.23
N GLU A 38 -6.69 -9.26 -6.74
CA GLU A 38 -6.39 -9.36 -5.31
C GLU A 38 -6.18 -7.98 -4.69
N THR A 39 -6.57 -7.83 -3.43
CA THR A 39 -6.20 -6.69 -2.57
C THR A 39 -5.19 -7.15 -1.53
N LEU A 40 -3.94 -6.69 -1.66
CA LEU A 40 -2.90 -6.82 -0.64
C LEU A 40 -2.91 -5.57 0.26
N ALA A 41 -3.20 -5.73 1.55
CA ALA A 41 -2.99 -4.66 2.51
C ALA A 41 -1.55 -4.65 3.02
N ILE A 42 -0.92 -3.46 3.05
CA ILE A 42 0.37 -3.24 3.70
C ILE A 42 0.12 -2.36 4.93
N VAL A 43 0.32 -2.94 6.12
CA VAL A 43 0.00 -2.29 7.40
C VAL A 43 1.23 -2.11 8.27
N GLY A 44 1.17 -1.17 9.21
CA GLY A 44 2.25 -0.91 10.19
C GLY A 44 2.27 0.54 10.63
N GLU A 45 3.04 0.85 11.67
CA GLU A 45 3.18 2.20 12.21
C GLU A 45 3.81 3.17 11.19
N SER A 46 3.70 4.48 11.43
CA SER A 46 4.40 5.50 10.65
C SER A 46 5.91 5.23 10.66
N GLY A 47 6.58 5.43 9.53
CA GLY A 47 8.01 5.14 9.38
C GLY A 47 8.35 3.65 9.19
N SER A 48 7.38 2.75 9.08
CA SER A 48 7.66 1.32 8.83
C SER A 48 8.11 0.98 7.40
N GLY A 49 8.10 1.94 6.46
CA GLY A 49 8.58 1.75 5.08
C GLY A 49 7.49 1.52 4.03
N LYS A 50 6.21 1.57 4.38
CA LYS A 50 5.06 1.32 3.48
C LYS A 50 5.07 2.21 2.24
N SER A 51 5.02 3.53 2.43
CA SER A 51 5.00 4.51 1.33
C SER A 51 6.30 4.47 0.51
N VAL A 52 7.46 4.20 1.14
CA VAL A 52 8.73 4.02 0.40
C VAL A 52 8.66 2.78 -0.49
N THR A 53 8.04 1.69 -0.03
CA THR A 53 7.80 0.50 -0.86
C THR A 53 6.91 0.83 -2.06
N ALA A 54 5.81 1.55 -1.85
CA ALA A 54 4.92 2.01 -2.91
C ALA A 54 5.65 2.90 -3.95
N LEU A 55 6.39 3.90 -3.47
CA LEU A 55 7.17 4.80 -4.33
C LEU A 55 8.28 4.05 -5.09
N SER A 56 8.89 3.01 -4.50
CA SER A 56 9.85 2.15 -5.18
C SER A 56 9.21 1.43 -6.36
N ILE A 57 8.00 0.86 -6.18
CA ILE A 57 7.25 0.20 -7.23
C ILE A 57 6.85 1.18 -8.33
N MET A 58 6.45 2.40 -7.96
CA MET A 58 6.10 3.47 -8.90
C MET A 58 7.32 4.09 -9.62
N GLY A 59 8.57 3.76 -9.21
CA GLY A 59 9.77 4.44 -9.71
C GLY A 59 9.81 5.93 -9.38
N LEU A 60 9.25 6.31 -8.23
CA LEU A 60 9.14 7.69 -7.74
C LEU A 60 10.04 7.98 -6.54
N ILE A 61 11.07 7.16 -6.33
CA ILE A 61 12.07 7.44 -5.29
C ILE A 61 12.93 8.62 -5.74
N GLU A 62 12.76 9.75 -5.06
CA GLU A 62 13.53 10.96 -5.33
C GLU A 62 14.94 10.87 -4.75
N LYS A 63 15.89 11.48 -5.46
CA LYS A 63 17.27 11.63 -4.95
C LYS A 63 17.25 12.39 -3.61
N PRO A 64 18.05 11.98 -2.62
CA PRO A 64 19.16 11.03 -2.68
C PRO A 64 18.80 9.55 -2.45
N GLY A 65 17.53 9.15 -2.62
CA GLY A 65 17.09 7.77 -2.50
C GLY A 65 17.47 6.91 -3.70
N VAL A 66 17.74 5.63 -3.45
CA VAL A 66 18.10 4.62 -4.45
C VAL A 66 17.52 3.25 -4.11
N ILE A 67 17.13 2.49 -5.12
CA ILE A 67 16.88 1.06 -4.99
C ILE A 67 18.23 0.37 -5.13
N GLU A 68 18.74 -0.20 -4.02
CA GLU A 68 20.08 -0.82 -4.00
C GLU A 68 20.07 -2.25 -4.54
N LYS A 69 19.02 -2.99 -4.24
CA LYS A 69 18.86 -4.41 -4.60
C LYS A 69 17.40 -4.76 -4.76
N GLY A 70 17.19 -5.92 -5.37
CA GLY A 70 15.88 -6.52 -5.55
C GLY A 70 15.38 -6.37 -6.98
N LYS A 71 14.22 -6.96 -7.21
CA LYS A 71 13.54 -6.96 -8.49
C LYS A 71 12.07 -6.60 -8.27
N ILE A 72 11.53 -5.80 -9.16
CA ILE A 72 10.10 -5.42 -9.17
C ILE A 72 9.59 -5.75 -10.56
N GLU A 73 8.71 -6.74 -10.68
CA GLU A 73 8.13 -7.15 -11.95
C GLU A 73 6.63 -6.82 -11.96
N LEU A 74 6.21 -6.01 -12.93
CA LEU A 74 4.81 -5.82 -13.29
C LEU A 74 4.52 -6.74 -14.47
N GLU A 75 3.77 -7.82 -14.24
CA GLU A 75 3.62 -8.93 -15.18
C GLU A 75 4.99 -9.47 -15.63
N GLN A 76 5.44 -9.14 -16.84
CA GLN A 76 6.72 -9.59 -17.40
C GLN A 76 7.76 -8.45 -17.51
N VAL A 77 7.40 -7.22 -17.08
CA VAL A 77 8.26 -6.04 -17.18
C VAL A 77 9.03 -5.84 -15.88
N ASP A 78 10.33 -5.92 -15.92
CA ASP A 78 11.22 -5.61 -14.79
C ASP A 78 11.36 -4.09 -14.62
N LEU A 79 10.59 -3.54 -13.67
CA LEU A 79 10.53 -2.10 -13.40
C LEU A 79 11.86 -1.53 -12.89
N THR A 80 12.75 -2.35 -12.34
CA THR A 80 14.07 -1.89 -11.85
C THR A 80 15.06 -1.59 -12.97
N LYS A 81 14.76 -2.02 -14.19
CA LYS A 81 15.64 -1.88 -15.36
C LYS A 81 15.16 -0.87 -16.39
N ILE A 82 13.91 -0.43 -16.29
CA ILE A 82 13.36 0.55 -17.24
C ILE A 82 13.73 1.99 -16.86
N ASN A 83 13.80 2.83 -17.88
CA ASN A 83 14.09 4.26 -17.70
C ASN A 83 12.80 5.07 -17.45
N ASP A 84 12.94 6.35 -17.10
CA ASP A 84 11.78 7.21 -16.79
C ASP A 84 10.81 7.39 -17.98
N LYS A 85 11.29 7.35 -19.23
CA LYS A 85 10.43 7.42 -20.42
C LYS A 85 9.55 6.18 -20.56
N GLU A 86 10.05 5.02 -20.19
CA GLU A 86 9.31 3.76 -20.15
C GLU A 86 8.33 3.75 -18.99
N TYR A 87 8.75 4.20 -17.81
CA TYR A 87 7.84 4.37 -16.66
C TYR A 87 6.65 5.29 -16.97
N ARG A 88 6.86 6.40 -17.72
CA ARG A 88 5.77 7.32 -18.11
C ARG A 88 4.70 6.65 -18.96
N LYS A 89 5.03 5.59 -19.71
CA LYS A 89 4.05 4.82 -20.49
C LYS A 89 3.20 3.92 -19.59
N LEU A 90 3.77 3.44 -18.48
CA LEU A 90 3.09 2.56 -17.53
C LEU A 90 2.28 3.34 -16.50
N ARG A 91 2.82 4.45 -15.98
CA ARG A 91 2.14 5.29 -14.97
C ARG A 91 0.87 5.90 -15.56
N GLY A 92 -0.25 5.72 -14.86
CA GLY A 92 -1.58 6.17 -15.29
C GLY A 92 -2.26 5.23 -16.29
N ASN A 93 -1.55 4.25 -16.86
CA ASN A 93 -2.09 3.23 -17.76
C ASN A 93 -2.14 1.84 -17.09
N ASP A 94 -0.98 1.20 -16.92
CA ASP A 94 -0.88 -0.15 -16.34
C ASP A 94 -0.77 -0.12 -14.81
N ILE A 95 -0.14 0.91 -14.27
CA ILE A 95 0.03 1.14 -12.84
C ILE A 95 -0.41 2.56 -12.46
N ALA A 96 -1.26 2.67 -11.44
CA ALA A 96 -1.74 3.95 -10.92
C ALA A 96 -1.56 4.05 -9.41
N MET A 97 -1.53 5.27 -8.89
CA MET A 97 -1.39 5.52 -7.45
C MET A 97 -2.38 6.59 -6.99
N ILE A 98 -3.02 6.33 -5.85
CA ILE A 98 -3.74 7.32 -5.04
C ILE A 98 -2.80 7.70 -3.91
N PHE A 99 -2.39 8.97 -3.86
CA PHE A 99 -1.49 9.50 -2.83
C PHE A 99 -2.27 9.88 -1.56
N GLN A 100 -1.56 9.92 -0.44
CA GLN A 100 -2.12 10.17 0.89
C GLN A 100 -2.85 11.51 1.00
N GLU A 101 -2.37 12.56 0.31
CA GLU A 101 -2.96 13.90 0.41
C GLU A 101 -3.68 14.33 -0.88
N PRO A 102 -5.03 14.43 -0.86
CA PRO A 102 -5.81 14.85 -2.02
C PRO A 102 -5.51 16.28 -2.49
N LEU A 103 -5.09 17.15 -1.57
CA LEU A 103 -4.83 18.57 -1.87
C LEU A 103 -3.57 18.78 -2.69
N THR A 104 -2.56 17.93 -2.50
CA THR A 104 -1.28 18.02 -3.21
C THR A 104 -1.29 17.25 -4.53
N SER A 105 -2.20 16.26 -4.66
CA SER A 105 -2.28 15.38 -5.83
C SER A 105 -3.06 16.00 -7.01
N LEU A 106 -3.99 16.91 -6.74
CA LEU A 106 -4.73 17.64 -7.79
C LEU A 106 -4.11 19.01 -8.02
N ASN A 107 -3.72 19.32 -9.25
CA ASN A 107 -3.18 20.62 -9.60
C ASN A 107 -4.28 21.70 -9.53
N PRO A 108 -4.15 22.72 -8.64
CA PRO A 108 -5.19 23.72 -8.44
C PRO A 108 -5.42 24.64 -9.64
N LEU A 109 -4.49 24.71 -10.59
CA LEU A 109 -4.53 25.58 -11.77
C LEU A 109 -5.33 24.97 -12.93
N PHE A 110 -5.64 23.67 -12.90
CA PHE A 110 -6.38 22.98 -13.96
C PHE A 110 -7.75 22.51 -13.48
N THR A 111 -8.71 22.49 -14.39
CA THR A 111 -10.03 21.95 -14.08
C THR A 111 -9.97 20.44 -13.89
N ILE A 112 -10.92 19.88 -13.15
CA ILE A 112 -11.05 18.44 -12.91
C ILE A 112 -11.08 17.66 -14.22
N GLY A 113 -11.89 18.13 -15.16
CA GLY A 113 -12.03 17.47 -16.45
C GLY A 113 -10.73 17.42 -17.26
N ASN A 114 -9.96 18.51 -17.24
CA ASN A 114 -8.68 18.56 -17.95
C ASN A 114 -7.67 17.57 -17.39
N GLN A 115 -7.57 17.48 -16.06
CA GLN A 115 -6.61 16.58 -15.39
C GLN A 115 -6.91 15.09 -15.67
N ILE A 116 -8.18 14.70 -15.60
CA ILE A 116 -8.56 13.31 -15.92
C ILE A 116 -8.42 13.04 -17.43
N ALA A 117 -8.83 13.99 -18.28
CA ALA A 117 -8.76 13.85 -19.72
C ALA A 117 -7.32 13.75 -20.25
N GLU A 118 -6.34 14.31 -19.55
CA GLU A 118 -4.93 14.24 -19.93
C GLU A 118 -4.46 12.78 -19.99
N ALA A 119 -4.69 11.99 -18.93
CA ALA A 119 -4.33 10.58 -18.88
C ALA A 119 -5.04 9.77 -19.99
N ILE A 120 -6.34 10.00 -20.17
CA ILE A 120 -7.14 9.31 -21.20
C ILE A 120 -6.61 9.62 -22.62
N LYS A 121 -6.31 10.88 -22.91
CA LYS A 121 -5.78 11.26 -24.22
C LYS A 121 -4.39 10.69 -24.46
N LEU A 122 -3.53 10.75 -23.44
CA LEU A 122 -2.15 10.28 -23.53
C LEU A 122 -2.07 8.77 -23.78
N HIS A 123 -2.86 7.98 -23.05
CA HIS A 123 -2.73 6.53 -23.02
C HIS A 123 -3.73 5.80 -23.93
N GLN A 124 -4.91 6.37 -24.17
CA GLN A 124 -5.94 5.74 -25.04
C GLN A 124 -6.01 6.37 -26.43
N GLY A 125 -5.28 7.46 -26.69
CA GLY A 125 -5.26 8.11 -27.98
C GLY A 125 -6.59 8.76 -28.39
N LEU A 126 -7.50 9.01 -27.46
CA LEU A 126 -8.80 9.58 -27.72
C LEU A 126 -8.72 11.08 -28.00
N ASP A 127 -9.59 11.56 -28.89
CA ASP A 127 -9.73 12.98 -29.14
C ASP A 127 -10.37 13.71 -27.94
N THR A 128 -10.36 15.06 -27.97
CA THR A 128 -10.86 15.87 -26.85
C THR A 128 -12.35 15.68 -26.58
N LYS A 129 -13.17 15.40 -27.61
CA LYS A 129 -14.61 15.19 -27.44
C LYS A 129 -14.89 13.83 -26.81
N GLN A 130 -14.24 12.78 -27.30
CA GLN A 130 -14.33 11.44 -26.76
C GLN A 130 -13.82 11.37 -25.32
N ALA A 131 -12.64 11.96 -25.02
CA ALA A 131 -12.09 12.05 -23.68
C ALA A 131 -13.05 12.75 -22.70
N LYS A 132 -13.69 13.87 -23.12
CA LYS A 132 -14.68 14.57 -22.29
C LYS A 132 -15.88 13.68 -21.94
N VAL A 133 -16.42 12.92 -22.89
CA VAL A 133 -17.54 12.01 -22.65
C VAL A 133 -17.13 10.97 -21.62
N ASN A 134 -15.98 10.32 -21.81
CA ASN A 134 -15.46 9.30 -20.88
C ASN A 134 -15.21 9.87 -19.47
N VAL A 135 -14.67 11.07 -19.36
CA VAL A 135 -14.46 11.72 -18.06
C VAL A 135 -15.79 11.97 -17.34
N ILE A 136 -16.80 12.49 -18.04
CA ILE A 136 -18.12 12.76 -17.45
C ILE A 136 -18.79 11.45 -16.98
N GLU A 137 -18.70 10.39 -17.76
CA GLU A 137 -19.20 9.07 -17.36
C GLU A 137 -18.46 8.53 -16.15
N LEU A 138 -17.14 8.66 -16.13
CA LEU A 138 -16.32 8.23 -14.99
C LEU A 138 -16.65 9.02 -13.72
N LEU A 139 -16.82 10.33 -13.82
CA LEU A 139 -17.27 11.17 -12.69
C LEU A 139 -18.65 10.74 -12.16
N LYS A 140 -19.57 10.36 -13.04
CA LYS A 140 -20.89 9.79 -12.64
C LYS A 140 -20.73 8.45 -11.93
N ARG A 141 -19.87 7.57 -12.44
CA ARG A 141 -19.60 6.25 -11.85
C ARG A 141 -19.02 6.36 -10.44
N VAL A 142 -18.15 7.34 -10.18
CA VAL A 142 -17.62 7.60 -8.82
C VAL A 142 -18.58 8.40 -7.93
N GLY A 143 -19.80 8.65 -8.39
CA GLY A 143 -20.85 9.31 -7.60
C GLY A 143 -20.68 10.81 -7.45
N ILE A 144 -20.03 11.49 -8.40
CA ILE A 144 -19.96 12.97 -8.42
C ILE A 144 -21.28 13.54 -8.92
N PRO A 145 -22.00 14.34 -8.09
CA PRO A 145 -23.22 15.00 -8.51
C PRO A 145 -22.93 16.08 -9.57
N ARG A 146 -23.80 16.21 -10.56
CA ARG A 146 -23.65 17.22 -11.64
C ARG A 146 -22.29 17.13 -12.34
N ALA A 147 -21.88 15.92 -12.74
CA ALA A 147 -20.56 15.61 -13.31
C ALA A 147 -20.18 16.54 -14.48
N GLU A 148 -21.16 16.93 -15.31
CA GLU A 148 -20.96 17.86 -16.44
C GLU A 148 -20.49 19.24 -15.95
N LYS A 149 -20.98 19.72 -14.81
CA LYS A 149 -20.57 20.99 -14.21
C LYS A 149 -19.22 20.83 -13.54
N VAL A 150 -19.02 19.74 -12.79
CA VAL A 150 -17.76 19.45 -12.07
C VAL A 150 -16.59 19.25 -13.05
N TYR A 151 -16.82 18.79 -14.26
CA TYR A 151 -15.79 18.74 -15.31
C TYR A 151 -15.06 20.08 -15.48
N TYR A 152 -15.76 21.21 -15.38
CA TYR A 152 -15.19 22.55 -15.51
C TYR A 152 -14.82 23.21 -14.19
N SER A 153 -15.03 22.52 -13.08
CA SER A 153 -14.70 23.02 -11.74
C SER A 153 -13.22 22.84 -11.43
N TYR A 154 -12.69 23.66 -10.53
CA TYR A 154 -11.34 23.53 -10.00
C TYR A 154 -11.32 22.74 -8.68
N PRO A 155 -10.20 22.08 -8.32
CA PRO A 155 -10.11 21.27 -7.10
C PRO A 155 -10.54 21.98 -5.81
N HIS A 156 -10.19 23.25 -5.65
CA HIS A 156 -10.49 24.05 -4.45
C HIS A 156 -12.00 24.30 -4.25
N THR A 157 -12.82 24.15 -5.28
CA THR A 157 -14.28 24.33 -5.18
C THR A 157 -15.01 23.06 -4.72
N LEU A 158 -14.30 21.93 -4.55
CA LEU A 158 -14.84 20.65 -4.18
C LEU A 158 -14.68 20.36 -2.68
N SER A 159 -15.60 19.61 -2.09
CA SER A 159 -15.43 19.06 -0.73
C SER A 159 -14.32 18.00 -0.71
N GLY A 160 -13.82 17.64 0.50
CA GLY A 160 -12.80 16.62 0.68
C GLY A 160 -13.18 15.27 0.05
N GLY A 161 -14.37 14.78 0.34
CA GLY A 161 -14.88 13.53 -0.25
C GLY A 161 -15.07 13.60 -1.78
N MET A 162 -15.46 14.76 -2.33
CA MET A 162 -15.52 14.93 -3.79
C MET A 162 -14.13 14.91 -4.42
N ARG A 163 -13.14 15.56 -3.81
CA ARG A 163 -11.75 15.49 -4.28
C ARG A 163 -11.21 14.07 -4.27
N GLN A 164 -11.50 13.31 -3.21
CA GLN A 164 -11.12 11.91 -3.11
C GLN A 164 -11.73 11.06 -4.23
N ARG A 165 -13.04 11.22 -4.51
CA ARG A 165 -13.71 10.54 -5.62
C ARG A 165 -13.11 10.91 -6.97
N VAL A 166 -12.74 12.16 -7.17
CA VAL A 166 -12.04 12.64 -8.39
C VAL A 166 -10.66 12.00 -8.53
N MET A 167 -9.90 11.88 -7.44
CA MET A 167 -8.59 11.19 -7.48
C MET A 167 -8.73 9.71 -7.83
N ILE A 168 -9.73 9.03 -7.26
CA ILE A 168 -10.04 7.64 -7.61
C ILE A 168 -10.43 7.54 -9.10
N ALA A 169 -11.28 8.46 -9.58
CA ALA A 169 -11.63 8.53 -10.99
C ALA A 169 -10.38 8.71 -11.87
N MET A 170 -9.49 9.62 -11.51
CA MET A 170 -8.25 9.86 -12.24
C MET A 170 -7.34 8.61 -12.24
N ALA A 171 -7.13 7.99 -11.10
CA ALA A 171 -6.29 6.79 -10.98
C ALA A 171 -6.84 5.61 -11.80
N LEU A 172 -8.17 5.46 -11.88
CA LEU A 172 -8.83 4.37 -12.59
C LEU A 172 -9.24 4.70 -14.03
N SER A 173 -8.92 5.90 -14.51
CA SER A 173 -9.35 6.40 -15.83
C SER A 173 -8.92 5.52 -17.01
N CYS A 174 -7.75 4.90 -16.90
CA CYS A 174 -7.20 4.00 -17.92
C CYS A 174 -7.33 2.51 -17.56
N LYS A 175 -8.08 2.16 -16.50
CA LYS A 175 -8.31 0.79 -16.03
C LYS A 175 -6.98 0.07 -15.74
N PRO A 176 -6.17 0.55 -14.79
CA PRO A 176 -4.86 0.01 -14.50
C PRO A 176 -4.94 -1.45 -14.04
N LYS A 177 -3.89 -2.22 -14.32
CA LYS A 177 -3.72 -3.59 -13.82
C LYS A 177 -3.41 -3.61 -12.33
N LEU A 178 -2.67 -2.59 -11.86
CA LEU A 178 -2.29 -2.39 -10.46
C LEU A 178 -2.65 -0.97 -10.00
N LEU A 179 -3.40 -0.89 -8.91
CA LEU A 179 -3.67 0.35 -8.17
C LEU A 179 -2.95 0.32 -6.83
N ILE A 180 -2.12 1.29 -6.53
CA ILE A 180 -1.54 1.50 -5.21
C ILE A 180 -2.33 2.63 -4.53
N ALA A 181 -2.95 2.35 -3.40
CA ALA A 181 -3.71 3.32 -2.62
C ALA A 181 -3.02 3.56 -1.28
N ASP A 182 -2.34 4.71 -1.16
CA ASP A 182 -1.63 5.09 0.06
C ASP A 182 -2.54 5.95 0.94
N GLU A 183 -3.08 5.34 2.00
CA GLU A 183 -4.03 5.92 2.94
C GLU A 183 -5.23 6.63 2.28
N PRO A 184 -5.98 5.95 1.40
CA PRO A 184 -6.97 6.58 0.53
C PRO A 184 -8.17 7.18 1.24
N THR A 185 -8.35 6.91 2.53
CA THR A 185 -9.50 7.37 3.34
C THR A 185 -9.09 8.24 4.53
N THR A 186 -7.81 8.56 4.68
CA THR A 186 -7.32 9.42 5.77
C THR A 186 -7.99 10.80 5.72
N ALA A 187 -8.37 11.31 6.89
CA ALA A 187 -9.08 12.59 7.09
C ALA A 187 -10.49 12.67 6.47
N LEU A 188 -11.12 11.53 6.18
CA LEU A 188 -12.53 11.47 5.81
C LEU A 188 -13.40 11.05 7.03
N ASP A 189 -14.64 11.49 7.04
CA ASP A 189 -15.62 10.96 8.01
C ASP A 189 -15.97 9.50 7.68
N VAL A 190 -16.43 8.75 8.70
CA VAL A 190 -16.68 7.30 8.60
C VAL A 190 -17.66 6.95 7.46
N THR A 191 -18.67 7.80 7.23
CA THR A 191 -19.68 7.56 6.20
C THR A 191 -19.07 7.70 4.79
N ILE A 192 -18.26 8.73 4.57
CA ILE A 192 -17.57 8.94 3.29
C ILE A 192 -16.50 7.87 3.10
N GLN A 193 -15.76 7.48 4.16
CA GLN A 193 -14.81 6.39 4.12
C GLN A 193 -15.46 5.10 3.60
N ALA A 194 -16.58 4.65 4.20
CA ALA A 194 -17.30 3.45 3.76
C ALA A 194 -17.72 3.53 2.28
N GLN A 195 -18.25 4.68 1.84
CA GLN A 195 -18.64 4.88 0.44
C GLN A 195 -17.45 4.83 -0.53
N ILE A 196 -16.28 5.32 -0.11
CA ILE A 196 -15.05 5.27 -0.92
C ILE A 196 -14.53 3.83 -1.04
N LEU A 197 -14.54 3.07 0.05
CA LEU A 197 -14.10 1.66 0.05
C LEU A 197 -15.01 0.80 -0.82
N GLU A 198 -16.33 0.96 -0.69
CA GLU A 198 -17.31 0.27 -1.55
C GLU A 198 -17.09 0.61 -3.04
N LEU A 199 -16.86 1.89 -3.36
CA LEU A 199 -16.55 2.33 -4.71
C LEU A 199 -15.27 1.67 -5.24
N MET A 200 -14.17 1.65 -4.45
CA MET A 200 -12.92 1.02 -4.85
C MET A 200 -13.11 -0.49 -5.09
N LYS A 201 -13.84 -1.17 -4.20
CA LYS A 201 -14.15 -2.60 -4.34
C LYS A 201 -14.92 -2.88 -5.63
N LYS A 202 -15.98 -2.13 -5.89
CA LYS A 202 -16.77 -2.23 -7.11
C LYS A 202 -15.92 -2.05 -8.36
N LEU A 203 -15.10 -1.00 -8.42
CA LEU A 203 -14.26 -0.70 -9.57
C LEU A 203 -13.11 -1.72 -9.74
N LYS A 204 -12.58 -2.27 -8.64
CA LYS A 204 -11.64 -3.40 -8.65
C LYS A 204 -12.27 -4.60 -9.34
N ASP A 205 -13.46 -5.01 -8.91
CA ASP A 205 -14.15 -6.19 -9.40
C ASP A 205 -14.54 -6.04 -10.89
N GLU A 206 -15.03 -4.87 -11.29
CA GLU A 206 -15.40 -4.58 -12.69
C GLU A 206 -14.22 -4.65 -13.66
N ASN A 207 -13.03 -4.22 -13.23
CA ASN A 207 -11.84 -4.15 -14.09
C ASN A 207 -10.83 -5.28 -13.79
N ASN A 208 -11.07 -6.10 -12.78
CA ASN A 208 -10.14 -7.12 -12.27
C ASN A 208 -8.76 -6.53 -11.93
N THR A 209 -8.75 -5.31 -11.37
CA THR A 209 -7.56 -4.56 -10.96
C THR A 209 -6.99 -5.14 -9.68
N ALA A 210 -5.68 -5.37 -9.61
CA ALA A 210 -4.99 -5.67 -8.36
C ALA A 210 -4.83 -4.40 -7.51
N ILE A 211 -5.01 -4.49 -6.20
CA ILE A 211 -4.85 -3.33 -5.30
C ILE A 211 -3.76 -3.60 -4.26
N ILE A 212 -2.84 -2.64 -4.09
CA ILE A 212 -2.03 -2.52 -2.87
C ILE A 212 -2.66 -1.42 -2.04
N LEU A 213 -3.20 -1.78 -0.88
CA LEU A 213 -3.84 -0.87 0.06
C LEU A 213 -2.90 -0.60 1.23
N ILE A 214 -2.36 0.60 1.33
CA ILE A 214 -1.58 1.03 2.49
C ILE A 214 -2.51 1.75 3.45
N THR A 215 -2.58 1.25 4.68
CA THR A 215 -3.39 1.86 5.73
C THR A 215 -2.88 1.48 7.11
N HIS A 216 -3.20 2.28 8.12
CA HIS A 216 -3.05 1.96 9.53
C HIS A 216 -4.39 1.55 10.19
N ASP A 217 -5.50 1.64 9.46
CA ASP A 217 -6.83 1.26 9.92
C ASP A 217 -7.11 -0.23 9.66
N LEU A 218 -7.08 -1.03 10.73
CA LEU A 218 -7.32 -2.46 10.65
C LEU A 218 -8.78 -2.82 10.32
N GLY A 219 -9.73 -1.91 10.56
CA GLY A 219 -11.11 -2.07 10.12
C GLY A 219 -11.22 -2.05 8.59
N VAL A 220 -10.51 -1.12 7.95
CA VAL A 220 -10.39 -1.05 6.49
C VAL A 220 -9.72 -2.30 5.93
N VAL A 221 -8.68 -2.81 6.61
CA VAL A 221 -8.00 -4.05 6.21
C VAL A 221 -8.96 -5.23 6.24
N ALA A 222 -9.71 -5.40 7.34
CA ALA A 222 -10.66 -6.50 7.48
C ALA A 222 -11.76 -6.48 6.41
N GLU A 223 -12.15 -5.29 5.94
CA GLU A 223 -13.20 -5.10 4.92
C GLU A 223 -12.69 -5.34 3.49
N MET A 224 -11.46 -4.91 3.19
CA MET A 224 -10.96 -4.77 1.81
C MET A 224 -9.93 -5.80 1.39
N ALA A 225 -9.15 -6.35 2.34
CA ALA A 225 -7.96 -7.13 2.00
C ALA A 225 -8.27 -8.62 1.83
N ASP A 226 -7.61 -9.22 0.85
CA ASP A 226 -7.52 -10.67 0.67
C ASP A 226 -6.29 -11.20 1.44
N SER A 227 -5.17 -10.46 1.39
CA SER A 227 -3.92 -10.77 2.08
C SER A 227 -3.32 -9.53 2.76
N VAL A 228 -2.50 -9.76 3.78
CA VAL A 228 -1.93 -8.69 4.61
C VAL A 228 -0.42 -8.90 4.76
N ALA A 229 0.35 -7.84 4.48
CA ALA A 229 1.77 -7.73 4.78
C ALA A 229 1.95 -6.74 5.95
N VAL A 230 2.35 -7.23 7.10
CA VAL A 230 2.65 -6.40 8.27
C VAL A 230 4.09 -5.93 8.19
N MET A 231 4.31 -4.61 8.09
CA MET A 231 5.63 -4.00 8.00
C MET A 231 6.05 -3.35 9.30
N TYR A 232 7.28 -3.60 9.70
CA TYR A 232 7.94 -2.95 10.83
C TYR A 232 9.37 -2.56 10.49
N ALA A 233 9.72 -1.30 10.72
CA ALA A 233 11.08 -0.77 10.52
C ALA A 233 11.72 -1.20 9.18
N GLY A 234 10.96 -1.12 8.08
CA GLY A 234 11.42 -1.43 6.73
C GLY A 234 11.42 -2.90 6.33
N GLN A 235 10.89 -3.81 7.15
CA GLN A 235 10.81 -5.25 6.86
C GLN A 235 9.37 -5.76 6.96
N ILE A 236 9.02 -6.76 6.15
CA ILE A 236 7.82 -7.57 6.40
C ILE A 236 8.13 -8.50 7.56
N VAL A 237 7.34 -8.39 8.63
CA VAL A 237 7.46 -9.22 9.84
C VAL A 237 6.47 -10.36 9.86
N GLU A 238 5.31 -10.19 9.24
CA GLU A 238 4.32 -11.23 9.04
C GLU A 238 3.56 -11.00 7.73
N PHE A 239 3.25 -12.08 7.01
CA PHE A 239 2.44 -12.08 5.80
C PHE A 239 1.51 -13.29 5.85
N ALA A 240 0.21 -13.08 5.67
CA ALA A 240 -0.79 -14.15 5.52
C ALA A 240 -2.07 -13.61 4.87
N ASP A 241 -3.06 -14.50 4.65
CA ASP A 241 -4.42 -14.09 4.36
C ASP A 241 -5.02 -13.30 5.54
N VAL A 242 -6.02 -12.46 5.24
CA VAL A 242 -6.60 -11.55 6.24
C VAL A 242 -7.16 -12.31 7.45
N PHE A 243 -7.85 -13.42 7.24
CA PHE A 243 -8.45 -14.19 8.33
C PHE A 243 -7.39 -14.77 9.27
N THR A 244 -6.30 -15.30 8.72
CA THR A 244 -5.16 -15.83 9.49
C THR A 244 -4.50 -14.74 10.33
N ILE A 245 -4.27 -13.53 9.77
CA ILE A 245 -3.69 -12.41 10.52
C ILE A 245 -4.56 -12.01 11.71
N PHE A 246 -5.88 -11.93 11.52
CA PHE A 246 -6.80 -11.53 12.60
C PHE A 246 -7.05 -12.63 13.63
N ALA A 247 -7.11 -13.91 13.22
CA ALA A 247 -7.45 -15.02 14.11
C ALA A 247 -6.25 -15.56 14.90
N ASP A 248 -5.06 -15.62 14.29
CA ASP A 248 -3.88 -16.28 14.86
C ASP A 248 -2.57 -15.57 14.48
N PRO A 249 -2.37 -14.28 14.88
CA PRO A 249 -1.14 -13.54 14.60
C PRO A 249 0.06 -14.19 15.33
N LYS A 250 1.16 -14.43 14.63
CA LYS A 250 2.36 -15.09 15.21
C LYS A 250 3.43 -14.10 15.64
N HIS A 251 3.62 -13.01 14.89
CA HIS A 251 4.64 -12.04 15.26
C HIS A 251 4.15 -11.16 16.43
N PRO A 252 4.94 -10.96 17.51
CA PRO A 252 4.51 -10.14 18.66
C PRO A 252 4.12 -8.69 18.31
N TYR A 253 4.70 -8.12 17.26
CA TYR A 253 4.29 -6.82 16.74
C TYR A 253 2.88 -6.86 16.14
N THR A 254 2.55 -7.88 15.34
CA THR A 254 1.20 -8.07 14.78
C THR A 254 0.16 -8.21 15.88
N GLN A 255 0.48 -9.01 16.92
CA GLN A 255 -0.38 -9.15 18.10
C GLN A 255 -0.60 -7.80 18.79
N GLY A 256 0.47 -7.03 18.98
CA GLY A 256 0.40 -5.69 19.56
C GLY A 256 -0.45 -4.71 18.75
N LEU A 257 -0.33 -4.72 17.41
CA LEU A 257 -1.15 -3.89 16.51
C LEU A 257 -2.64 -4.22 16.64
N LEU A 258 -2.98 -5.52 16.61
CA LEU A 258 -4.38 -5.97 16.74
C LEU A 258 -4.96 -5.65 18.13
N ASN A 259 -4.17 -5.79 19.19
CA ASN A 259 -4.60 -5.47 20.57
C ASN A 259 -4.71 -3.96 20.84
N SER A 260 -4.10 -3.12 19.98
CA SER A 260 -4.23 -1.66 20.06
C SER A 260 -5.50 -1.13 19.40
N THR A 261 -6.26 -1.98 18.70
CA THR A 261 -7.49 -1.61 18.00
C THR A 261 -8.70 -1.89 18.89
N PRO A 262 -9.66 -0.94 19.04
CA PRO A 262 -10.86 -1.16 19.82
C PRO A 262 -11.68 -2.36 19.31
N LYS A 263 -11.95 -3.32 20.17
CA LYS A 263 -12.85 -4.43 19.87
C LYS A 263 -14.28 -4.05 20.30
N PHE A 264 -15.19 -4.03 19.36
CA PHE A 264 -16.58 -3.59 19.60
C PHE A 264 -17.35 -4.39 20.66
N TYR A 265 -16.89 -5.59 21.01
CA TYR A 265 -17.60 -6.51 21.91
C TYR A 265 -17.02 -6.59 23.34
N GLU A 266 -15.88 -5.97 23.62
CA GLU A 266 -15.23 -6.05 24.93
C GLU A 266 -15.32 -4.69 25.65
N LYS A 267 -16.34 -4.54 26.49
CA LYS A 267 -16.68 -3.25 27.15
C LYS A 267 -15.67 -2.71 28.19
N ASN A 268 -14.66 -3.48 28.61
CA ASN A 268 -13.78 -3.14 29.73
C ASN A 268 -12.29 -3.38 29.51
N GLU A 269 -11.80 -3.64 28.30
CA GLU A 269 -10.37 -3.78 28.07
C GLU A 269 -9.68 -2.42 27.91
N VAL A 270 -8.68 -2.17 28.73
CA VAL A 270 -7.74 -1.07 28.52
C VAL A 270 -6.92 -1.40 27.26
N LEU A 271 -7.01 -0.56 26.23
CA LEU A 271 -6.26 -0.73 25.00
C LEU A 271 -4.76 -0.84 25.32
N GLN A 272 -4.15 -1.96 24.94
CA GLN A 272 -2.73 -2.18 25.13
C GLN A 272 -1.95 -1.54 24.00
N SER A 273 -1.35 -0.38 24.25
CA SER A 273 -0.45 0.24 23.27
C SER A 273 0.90 -0.48 23.24
N ILE A 274 1.50 -0.60 22.07
CA ILE A 274 2.87 -1.08 21.91
C ILE A 274 3.81 -0.01 22.48
N LYS A 275 4.52 -0.33 23.58
CA LYS A 275 5.42 0.61 24.26
C LYS A 275 6.58 1.06 23.36
N GLY A 276 7.01 2.31 23.49
CA GLY A 276 8.13 2.88 22.74
C GLY A 276 7.76 3.28 21.32
N THR A 277 8.76 3.62 20.51
CA THR A 277 8.62 4.09 19.13
C THR A 277 9.37 3.18 18.16
N VAL A 278 9.00 3.22 16.88
CA VAL A 278 9.75 2.53 15.81
C VAL A 278 11.19 3.07 15.81
N PRO A 279 12.22 2.20 15.83
CA PRO A 279 13.60 2.66 15.82
C PRO A 279 13.89 3.47 14.56
N THR A 280 14.57 4.60 14.77
CA THR A 280 15.08 5.40 13.66
C THR A 280 16.30 4.70 13.05
N SER A 281 16.66 5.08 11.85
CA SER A 281 17.79 4.50 11.13
C SER A 281 19.11 4.59 11.89
N ASN A 282 19.29 5.65 12.71
CA ASN A 282 20.48 5.85 13.54
C ASN A 282 20.47 5.00 14.82
N SER A 283 19.33 4.47 15.21
CA SER A 283 19.13 3.64 16.41
C SER A 283 18.63 2.23 16.07
N MET A 284 18.85 1.79 14.84
CA MET A 284 18.40 0.47 14.39
C MET A 284 19.16 -0.64 15.12
N PRO A 285 18.45 -1.59 15.78
CA PRO A 285 19.11 -2.69 16.48
C PRO A 285 19.84 -3.62 15.51
N ILE A 286 20.92 -4.25 16.01
CA ILE A 286 21.74 -5.19 15.21
C ILE A 286 20.95 -6.46 14.88
N GLY A 287 20.23 -7.01 15.84
CA GLY A 287 19.42 -8.22 15.69
C GLY A 287 18.02 -7.96 15.14
N CYS A 288 17.03 -8.62 15.70
CA CYS A 288 15.62 -8.40 15.35
C CYS A 288 15.25 -6.92 15.53
N ARG A 289 14.71 -6.28 14.51
CA ARG A 289 14.37 -4.85 14.55
C ARG A 289 13.29 -4.50 15.58
N PHE A 290 12.46 -5.48 15.98
CA PHE A 290 11.46 -5.32 17.02
C PHE A 290 11.96 -5.61 18.43
N ASN A 291 13.21 -6.09 18.62
CA ASN A 291 13.74 -6.50 19.94
C ASN A 291 13.56 -5.46 21.06
N PRO A 292 13.71 -4.13 20.85
CA PRO A 292 13.57 -3.15 21.93
C PRO A 292 12.14 -3.04 22.49
N ARG A 293 11.15 -3.51 21.74
CA ARG A 293 9.73 -3.40 22.09
C ARG A 293 9.06 -4.76 22.31
N CYS A 294 9.79 -5.85 22.03
CA CYS A 294 9.26 -7.20 22.10
C CYS A 294 9.19 -7.70 23.54
N PRO A 295 7.99 -8.10 24.05
CA PRO A 295 7.87 -8.67 25.39
C PRO A 295 8.51 -10.06 25.52
N TYR A 296 8.82 -10.71 24.41
CA TYR A 296 9.40 -12.07 24.35
C TYR A 296 10.85 -12.05 23.83
N VAL A 297 11.58 -10.96 24.01
CA VAL A 297 12.96 -10.83 23.53
C VAL A 297 13.87 -11.89 24.15
N THR A 298 14.68 -12.56 23.31
CA THR A 298 15.69 -13.54 23.71
C THR A 298 17.09 -13.04 23.33
N GLN A 299 18.14 -13.70 23.83
CA GLN A 299 19.52 -13.37 23.45
C GLN A 299 19.77 -13.48 21.94
N LYS A 300 19.12 -14.44 21.28
CA LYS A 300 19.18 -14.60 19.81
C LYS A 300 18.58 -13.39 19.09
N CYS A 301 17.48 -12.83 19.62
CA CYS A 301 16.85 -11.62 19.07
C CYS A 301 17.73 -10.37 19.15
N LEU A 302 18.62 -10.29 20.15
CA LEU A 302 19.55 -9.17 20.30
C LEU A 302 20.70 -9.21 19.29
N ASN A 303 21.14 -10.41 18.93
CA ASN A 303 22.35 -10.63 18.12
C ASN A 303 22.05 -10.88 16.64
N GLU A 304 20.92 -11.50 16.31
CA GLU A 304 20.61 -11.99 14.96
C GLU A 304 19.26 -11.49 14.48
N ASN A 305 19.23 -10.98 13.24
CA ASN A 305 17.96 -10.62 12.58
C ASN A 305 17.32 -11.89 11.97
N PRO A 306 16.06 -12.22 12.34
CA PRO A 306 15.40 -13.39 11.77
C PRO A 306 15.15 -13.22 10.28
N SER A 307 15.20 -14.30 9.52
CA SER A 307 14.75 -14.35 8.13
C SER A 307 13.23 -14.46 8.07
N LEU A 308 12.62 -14.02 6.97
CA LEU A 308 11.21 -14.24 6.71
C LEU A 308 11.01 -15.70 6.31
N LYS A 309 10.46 -16.51 7.21
CA LYS A 309 10.27 -17.96 7.02
C LYS A 309 8.85 -18.26 6.59
N LYS A 310 8.71 -19.19 5.67
CA LYS A 310 7.43 -19.73 5.24
C LYS A 310 6.99 -20.82 6.25
N LEU A 311 5.84 -20.63 6.90
CA LEU A 311 5.23 -21.60 7.80
C LEU A 311 4.34 -22.58 7.06
N ASP A 312 3.59 -22.09 6.09
CA ASP A 312 2.75 -22.86 5.20
C ASP A 312 2.68 -22.23 3.80
N SER A 313 1.74 -22.67 2.95
CA SER A 313 1.62 -22.18 1.57
C SER A 313 1.27 -20.69 1.48
N ARG A 314 0.65 -20.10 2.52
CA ARG A 314 0.10 -18.74 2.51
C ARG A 314 0.63 -17.86 3.63
N ARG A 315 1.45 -18.40 4.56
CA ARG A 315 1.92 -17.68 5.74
C ARG A 315 3.43 -17.59 5.82
N GLN A 316 3.95 -16.41 6.11
CA GLN A 316 5.36 -16.16 6.36
C GLN A 316 5.53 -15.29 7.61
N VAL A 317 6.52 -15.60 8.44
CA VAL A 317 6.78 -14.88 9.70
C VAL A 317 8.29 -14.66 9.88
N ARG A 318 8.67 -13.45 10.32
CA ARG A 318 10.05 -13.06 10.62
C ARG A 318 10.24 -13.00 12.14
N CYS A 319 10.23 -14.15 12.80
CA CYS A 319 10.35 -14.24 14.25
C CYS A 319 11.04 -15.53 14.70
N TRP A 320 11.94 -15.45 15.69
CA TRP A 320 12.62 -16.61 16.25
C TRP A 320 11.69 -17.51 17.09
N LEU A 321 10.64 -16.96 17.70
CA LEU A 321 9.66 -17.75 18.49
C LEU A 321 8.98 -18.84 17.65
N VAL A 322 8.81 -18.60 16.36
CA VAL A 322 8.15 -19.55 15.44
C VAL A 322 9.08 -20.70 15.04
N GLU A 323 10.41 -20.55 15.21
CA GLU A 323 11.36 -21.63 14.96
C GLU A 323 11.31 -22.72 16.04
N ASP A 324 10.98 -22.31 17.26
CA ASP A 324 10.93 -23.23 18.42
C ASP A 324 9.60 -24.02 18.46
N GLU A 325 8.53 -23.53 17.81
CA GLU A 325 7.24 -24.26 17.77
C GLU A 325 7.23 -25.47 16.82
N GLY A 326 8.23 -25.63 15.94
CA GLY A 326 8.45 -26.86 15.14
C GLY A 326 9.01 -28.04 15.95
N GLY A 327 9.41 -27.80 17.18
CA GLY A 327 9.73 -28.78 18.21
C GLY A 327 8.83 -28.54 19.42
N ILE A 328 7.91 -29.43 19.66
CA ILE A 328 7.03 -29.47 20.82
C ILE A 328 7.82 -29.10 22.09
N VAL A 329 7.63 -27.87 22.58
CA VAL A 329 7.93 -27.56 23.97
C VAL A 329 6.59 -27.31 24.65
N LYS A 330 6.26 -28.25 25.52
CA LYS A 330 5.14 -28.21 26.46
C LYS A 330 5.29 -27.06 27.45
#